data_20562ed62b5bf31d74d26e8d2ce14957
#
_entry.id   20562ed62b5bf31d74d26e8d2ce14957
#
_cell.length_a   1.000
_cell.length_b   1.000
_cell.length_c   1.000
_cell.angle_alpha   90.00
_cell.angle_beta   90.00
_cell.angle_gamma   90.00
#
_symmetry.space_group_name_H-M   'P 1'
#
loop_
_entity.id
_entity.type
_entity.pdbx_description
1 polymer ?
#
loop_
_entity_poly.entity_id
_entity_poly.type
_entity_poly.pdbx_seq_one_letter_code
_entity_poly.pdbx_strand_id
1 'polypeptide(L)'
;MLAVLLLLLSLGIAAFYHVTDGFRVVTSEQSRRLSIAERPRLIPDTAIRFETGATASLVQALRSDGRTTIVNFIYTRCNAVCSVMGTEFQQLQETIHANGLEHRIRLLSISFDPRDTPEQLARYAQRMHAQADVWQFASVPDARQRQALLAAFGITVIPAPWDEFEHNAAFHVVTPNAQLSQIIDIGQPDALLAQVSLPPQLPPLVQLHGVDQGR
;
A
#
# COMPACT_ATOMS: atom_id res chain seq x y z
N MET A 1 27.92 37.82 -21.84
CA MET A 1 26.50 37.50 -21.59
C MET A 1 26.19 36.02 -21.81
N LEU A 2 26.53 35.42 -22.98
CA LEU A 2 26.24 34.02 -23.28
C LEU A 2 26.83 33.03 -22.23
N ALA A 3 28.10 33.23 -21.81
CA ALA A 3 28.77 32.37 -20.81
C ALA A 3 28.08 32.40 -19.45
N VAL A 4 27.58 33.55 -19.04
CA VAL A 4 26.86 33.70 -17.75
C VAL A 4 25.50 32.98 -17.82
N LEU A 5 24.80 33.10 -18.95
CA LEU A 5 23.53 32.38 -19.19
C LEU A 5 23.74 30.87 -19.17
N LEU A 6 24.78 30.36 -19.82
CA LEU A 6 25.11 28.93 -19.82
C LEU A 6 25.47 28.41 -18.42
N LEU A 7 26.21 29.22 -17.65
CA LEU A 7 26.54 28.90 -16.26
C LEU A 7 25.30 28.82 -15.38
N LEU A 8 24.40 29.80 -15.46
CA LEU A 8 23.15 29.80 -14.71
C LEU A 8 22.24 28.63 -15.08
N LEU A 9 22.17 28.30 -16.38
CA LEU A 9 21.39 27.15 -16.85
C LEU A 9 21.97 25.83 -16.34
N SER A 10 23.29 25.64 -16.40
CA SER A 10 23.95 24.43 -15.89
C SER A 10 23.79 24.27 -14.36
N LEU A 11 23.89 25.37 -13.60
CA LEU A 11 23.62 25.37 -12.16
C LEU A 11 22.16 25.02 -11.86
N GLY A 12 21.22 25.57 -12.63
CA GLY A 12 19.79 25.24 -12.52
C GLY A 12 19.49 23.78 -12.79
N ILE A 13 20.07 23.22 -13.85
CA ILE A 13 19.91 21.77 -14.17
C ILE A 13 20.54 20.91 -13.09
N ALA A 14 21.73 21.24 -12.61
CA ALA A 14 22.40 20.50 -11.54
C ALA A 14 21.61 20.55 -10.22
N ALA A 15 21.10 21.73 -9.84
CA ALA A 15 20.25 21.87 -8.67
C ALA A 15 18.95 21.05 -8.81
N PHE A 16 18.30 21.11 -9.97
CA PHE A 16 17.11 20.34 -10.23
C PHE A 16 17.38 18.84 -10.23
N TYR A 17 18.48 18.40 -10.82
CA TYR A 17 18.93 17.01 -10.76
C TYR A 17 19.11 16.51 -9.33
N HIS A 18 19.75 17.31 -8.47
CA HIS A 18 19.95 16.94 -7.06
C HIS A 18 18.64 16.93 -6.25
N VAL A 19 17.77 17.92 -6.45
CA VAL A 19 16.48 17.99 -5.73
C VAL A 19 15.51 16.90 -6.13
N THR A 20 15.59 16.42 -7.39
CA THR A 20 14.70 15.38 -7.92
C THR A 20 15.30 13.97 -7.87
N ASP A 21 16.40 13.77 -7.14
CA ASP A 21 17.10 12.48 -7.08
C ASP A 21 17.37 11.89 -8.48
N GLY A 22 18.03 12.65 -9.33
CA GLY A 22 18.32 12.25 -10.69
C GLY A 22 17.09 12.21 -11.62
N PHE A 23 16.15 13.14 -11.47
CA PHE A 23 14.85 13.21 -12.16
C PHE A 23 13.88 12.05 -11.82
N ARG A 24 14.17 11.26 -10.78
CA ARG A 24 13.32 10.12 -10.35
C ARG A 24 12.13 10.56 -9.51
N VAL A 25 12.23 11.72 -8.85
CA VAL A 25 11.23 12.22 -7.91
C VAL A 25 10.81 13.63 -8.30
N VAL A 26 9.60 13.77 -8.82
CA VAL A 26 9.03 15.07 -9.19
C VAL A 26 7.93 15.52 -8.21
N THR A 27 7.36 14.59 -7.44
CA THR A 27 6.30 14.87 -6.47
C THR A 27 6.66 14.35 -5.07
N SER A 28 6.06 14.96 -4.05
CA SER A 28 6.19 14.48 -2.66
C SER A 28 5.69 13.05 -2.48
N GLU A 29 4.68 12.64 -3.24
CA GLU A 29 4.16 11.28 -3.21
C GLU A 29 5.15 10.27 -3.79
N GLN A 30 5.81 10.58 -4.91
CA GLN A 30 6.87 9.72 -5.44
C GLN A 30 8.03 9.57 -4.46
N SER A 31 8.44 10.68 -3.79
CA SER A 31 9.46 10.64 -2.74
C SER A 31 9.03 9.73 -1.57
N ARG A 32 7.78 9.83 -1.15
CA ARG A 32 7.24 8.99 -0.09
C ARG A 32 7.26 7.51 -0.46
N ARG A 33 6.81 7.17 -1.68
CA ARG A 33 6.79 5.78 -2.20
C ARG A 33 8.19 5.19 -2.28
N LEU A 34 9.14 5.94 -2.82
CA LEU A 34 10.54 5.53 -2.88
C LEU A 34 11.14 5.32 -1.49
N SER A 35 10.92 6.27 -0.56
CA SER A 35 11.37 6.18 0.83
C SER A 35 10.80 4.95 1.57
N ILE A 36 9.55 4.55 1.26
CA ILE A 36 8.93 3.36 1.84
C ILE A 36 9.54 2.09 1.24
N ALA A 37 9.77 2.06 -0.08
CA ALA A 37 10.39 0.91 -0.75
C ALA A 37 11.82 0.67 -0.26
N GLU A 38 12.60 1.74 -0.06
CA GLU A 38 13.97 1.64 0.47
C GLU A 38 14.02 1.29 1.97
N ARG A 39 13.07 1.80 2.74
CA ARG A 39 12.99 1.62 4.21
C ARG A 39 11.54 1.33 4.63
N PRO A 40 11.12 0.06 4.62
CA PRO A 40 9.79 -0.33 5.08
C PRO A 40 9.49 0.18 6.49
N ARG A 41 8.25 0.65 6.70
CA ARG A 41 7.82 1.28 7.96
C ARG A 41 6.81 0.41 8.68
N LEU A 42 7.00 0.24 9.98
CA LEU A 42 5.97 -0.39 10.82
C LEU A 42 4.66 0.39 10.70
N ILE A 43 3.57 -0.35 10.50
CA ILE A 43 2.23 0.24 10.54
C ILE A 43 1.81 0.44 12.03
N PRO A 44 0.97 1.45 12.33
CA PRO A 44 0.44 1.61 13.67
C PRO A 44 -0.42 0.41 14.06
N ASP A 45 -0.27 -0.07 15.27
CA ASP A 45 -1.17 -1.08 15.80
C ASP A 45 -2.56 -0.48 16.01
N THR A 46 -3.55 -1.12 15.41
CA THR A 46 -4.90 -0.59 15.28
C THR A 46 -5.89 -1.71 15.58
N ALA A 47 -6.85 -1.45 16.43
CA ALA A 47 -7.96 -2.37 16.66
C ALA A 47 -8.87 -2.38 15.42
N ILE A 48 -8.97 -3.53 14.78
CA ILE A 48 -9.84 -3.75 13.62
C ILE A 48 -11.00 -4.68 13.97
N ARG A 49 -12.10 -4.51 13.24
CA ARG A 49 -13.27 -5.39 13.31
C ARG A 49 -13.52 -5.97 11.93
N PHE A 50 -13.45 -7.30 11.82
CA PHE A 50 -13.68 -8.02 10.57
C PHE A 50 -15.16 -8.07 10.20
N GLU A 51 -15.45 -8.43 8.97
CA GLU A 51 -16.80 -8.67 8.42
C GLU A 51 -17.56 -9.79 9.17
N THR A 52 -16.83 -10.67 9.84
CA THR A 52 -17.39 -11.70 10.72
C THR A 52 -17.85 -11.17 12.09
N GLY A 53 -17.54 -9.90 12.41
CA GLY A 53 -17.73 -9.31 13.73
C GLY A 53 -16.57 -9.54 14.71
N ALA A 54 -15.62 -10.42 14.37
CA ALA A 54 -14.42 -10.65 15.19
C ALA A 54 -13.54 -9.39 15.27
N THR A 55 -12.91 -9.17 16.42
CA THR A 55 -11.99 -8.04 16.64
C THR A 55 -10.58 -8.55 16.87
N ALA A 56 -9.59 -7.81 16.38
CA ALA A 56 -8.17 -8.13 16.58
C ALA A 56 -7.32 -6.85 16.53
N SER A 57 -6.08 -6.93 17.02
CA SER A 57 -5.01 -6.01 16.66
C SER A 57 -4.59 -6.29 15.21
N LEU A 58 -4.54 -5.26 14.38
CA LEU A 58 -4.12 -5.39 12.97
C LEU A 58 -2.70 -5.97 12.87
N VAL A 59 -1.77 -5.45 13.66
CA VAL A 59 -0.38 -5.93 13.66
C VAL A 59 -0.30 -7.40 14.07
N GLN A 60 -1.05 -7.80 15.11
CA GLN A 60 -1.08 -9.19 15.55
C GLN A 60 -1.71 -10.10 14.49
N ALA A 61 -2.82 -9.69 13.87
CA ALA A 61 -3.49 -10.45 12.82
C ALA A 61 -2.58 -10.68 11.60
N LEU A 62 -1.82 -9.66 11.19
CA LEU A 62 -0.86 -9.77 10.10
C LEU A 62 0.30 -10.72 10.42
N ARG A 63 0.88 -10.58 11.61
CA ARG A 63 2.00 -11.42 12.05
C ARG A 63 1.62 -12.88 12.27
N SER A 64 0.45 -13.12 12.84
CA SER A 64 -0.05 -14.48 13.09
C SER A 64 -0.42 -15.20 11.79
N ASP A 65 -0.88 -14.46 10.78
CA ASP A 65 -1.19 -14.99 9.46
C ASP A 65 0.10 -15.36 8.70
N GLY A 66 1.14 -14.53 8.80
CA GLY A 66 2.47 -14.79 8.23
C GLY A 66 2.57 -14.57 6.72
N ARG A 67 1.49 -14.20 6.03
CA ARG A 67 1.47 -13.92 4.59
C ARG A 67 1.78 -12.45 4.30
N THR A 68 2.31 -12.17 3.12
CA THR A 68 2.31 -10.81 2.58
C THR A 68 0.87 -10.38 2.32
N THR A 69 0.50 -9.21 2.83
CA THR A 69 -0.86 -8.69 2.70
C THR A 69 -0.90 -7.51 1.74
N ILE A 70 -1.75 -7.58 0.72
CA ILE A 70 -2.07 -6.45 -0.14
C ILE A 70 -3.30 -5.75 0.46
N VAL A 71 -3.14 -4.50 0.83
CA VAL A 71 -4.18 -3.70 1.50
C VAL A 71 -4.71 -2.63 0.56
N ASN A 72 -6.03 -2.49 0.49
CA ASN A 72 -6.69 -1.30 -0.05
C ASN A 72 -7.62 -0.66 0.99
N PHE A 73 -7.96 0.60 0.76
CA PHE A 73 -8.90 1.35 1.59
C PHE A 73 -10.17 1.61 0.81
N ILE A 74 -11.31 1.32 1.43
CA ILE A 74 -12.63 1.37 0.81
C ILE A 74 -13.66 2.04 1.71
N TYR A 75 -14.86 2.24 1.19
CA TYR A 75 -16.11 2.36 1.95
C TYR A 75 -17.23 1.66 1.18
N THR A 76 -18.18 1.02 1.88
CA THR A 76 -19.09 0.05 1.25
C THR A 76 -20.14 0.68 0.33
N ARG A 77 -20.36 1.99 0.44
CA ARG A 77 -21.34 2.76 -0.36
C ARG A 77 -20.76 3.44 -1.60
N CYS A 78 -19.48 3.25 -1.83
CA CYS A 78 -18.79 3.80 -3.01
C CYS A 78 -19.28 3.11 -4.30
N ASN A 79 -19.71 3.91 -5.27
CA ASN A 79 -20.19 3.43 -6.56
C ASN A 79 -19.20 3.69 -7.72
N ALA A 80 -18.04 4.28 -7.46
CA ALA A 80 -17.09 4.68 -8.49
C ALA A 80 -15.73 3.98 -8.33
N VAL A 81 -14.75 4.61 -7.68
CA VAL A 81 -13.36 4.12 -7.57
C VAL A 81 -13.26 2.76 -6.85
N CYS A 82 -14.09 2.53 -5.84
CA CYS A 82 -14.08 1.25 -5.13
C CYS A 82 -14.56 0.09 -6.00
N SER A 83 -15.38 0.35 -7.01
CA SER A 83 -15.78 -0.69 -7.99
C SER A 83 -14.57 -1.11 -8.85
N VAL A 84 -13.74 -0.16 -9.27
CA VAL A 84 -12.51 -0.45 -10.03
C VAL A 84 -11.53 -1.23 -9.16
N MET A 85 -11.23 -0.75 -7.95
CA MET A 85 -10.35 -1.46 -7.01
C MET A 85 -10.90 -2.84 -6.62
N GLY A 86 -12.23 -2.97 -6.47
CA GLY A 86 -12.87 -4.25 -6.20
C GLY A 86 -12.68 -5.24 -7.34
N THR A 87 -12.83 -4.79 -8.59
CA THR A 87 -12.58 -5.63 -9.78
C THR A 87 -11.12 -6.07 -9.86
N GLU A 88 -10.17 -5.18 -9.58
CA GLU A 88 -8.75 -5.54 -9.56
C GLU A 88 -8.43 -6.53 -8.43
N PHE A 89 -9.05 -6.37 -7.27
CA PHE A 89 -8.90 -7.35 -6.17
C PHE A 89 -9.52 -8.70 -6.50
N GLN A 90 -10.61 -8.76 -7.28
CA GLN A 90 -11.13 -10.01 -7.83
C GLN A 90 -10.10 -10.68 -8.75
N GLN A 91 -9.52 -9.93 -9.69
CA GLN A 91 -8.47 -10.43 -10.57
C GLN A 91 -7.24 -10.91 -9.79
N LEU A 92 -6.82 -10.16 -8.77
CA LEU A 92 -5.72 -10.56 -7.88
C LEU A 92 -6.05 -11.87 -7.16
N GLN A 93 -7.26 -12.02 -6.61
CA GLN A 93 -7.72 -13.24 -5.96
C GLN A 93 -7.69 -14.43 -6.93
N GLU A 94 -8.25 -14.27 -8.12
CA GLU A 94 -8.22 -15.31 -9.16
C GLU A 94 -6.80 -15.71 -9.54
N THR A 95 -5.90 -14.73 -9.71
CA THR A 95 -4.50 -15.00 -10.05
C THR A 95 -3.74 -15.65 -8.89
N ILE A 96 -4.03 -15.28 -7.64
CA ILE A 96 -3.47 -15.91 -6.44
C ILE A 96 -3.85 -17.39 -6.42
N HIS A 97 -5.12 -17.74 -6.62
CA HIS A 97 -5.57 -19.12 -6.66
C HIS A 97 -5.01 -19.88 -7.87
N ALA A 98 -5.05 -19.30 -9.07
CA ALA A 98 -4.55 -19.95 -10.28
C ALA A 98 -3.06 -20.32 -10.20
N ASN A 99 -2.28 -19.59 -9.39
CA ASN A 99 -0.86 -19.84 -9.20
C ASN A 99 -0.52 -20.52 -7.86
N GLY A 100 -1.51 -20.93 -7.05
CA GLY A 100 -1.30 -21.57 -5.75
C GLY A 100 -0.56 -20.70 -4.74
N LEU A 101 -0.83 -19.37 -4.77
CA LEU A 101 -0.15 -18.38 -3.92
C LEU A 101 -0.92 -18.04 -2.64
N GLU A 102 -2.07 -18.66 -2.40
CA GLU A 102 -2.95 -18.40 -1.26
C GLU A 102 -2.27 -18.62 0.10
N HIS A 103 -1.22 -19.41 0.16
CA HIS A 103 -0.40 -19.63 1.35
C HIS A 103 0.69 -18.56 1.55
N ARG A 104 0.91 -17.67 0.58
CA ARG A 104 1.95 -16.61 0.60
C ARG A 104 1.40 -15.20 0.59
N ILE A 105 0.26 -15.01 -0.06
CA ILE A 105 -0.35 -13.70 -0.31
C ILE A 105 -1.81 -13.73 0.13
N ARG A 106 -2.24 -12.65 0.76
CA ARG A 106 -3.64 -12.38 1.05
C ARG A 106 -4.02 -10.95 0.72
N LEU A 107 -5.31 -10.70 0.62
CA LEU A 107 -5.92 -9.41 0.37
C LEU A 107 -6.68 -8.94 1.61
N LEU A 108 -6.59 -7.66 1.93
CA LEU A 108 -7.33 -7.05 3.04
C LEU A 108 -7.90 -5.71 2.60
N SER A 109 -9.21 -5.60 2.57
CA SER A 109 -9.90 -4.33 2.35
C SER A 109 -10.28 -3.70 3.70
N ILE A 110 -9.79 -2.49 3.97
CA ILE A 110 -10.08 -1.77 5.21
C ILE A 110 -11.02 -0.61 4.92
N SER A 111 -12.21 -0.66 5.51
CA SER A 111 -13.15 0.45 5.43
C SER A 111 -12.70 1.60 6.34
N PHE A 112 -12.71 2.82 5.78
CA PHE A 112 -12.49 4.04 6.51
C PHE A 112 -13.80 4.75 6.90
N ASP A 113 -14.95 4.30 6.41
CA ASP A 113 -16.25 4.88 6.79
C ASP A 113 -16.67 4.37 8.18
N PRO A 114 -16.86 5.26 9.18
CA PRO A 114 -17.29 4.85 10.51
C PRO A 114 -18.70 4.22 10.54
N ARG A 115 -19.45 4.35 9.47
CA ARG A 115 -20.81 3.81 9.34
C ARG A 115 -20.83 2.38 8.83
N ASP A 116 -19.71 1.88 8.31
CA ASP A 116 -19.63 0.51 7.79
C ASP A 116 -19.61 -0.50 8.93
N THR A 117 -20.70 -1.24 9.07
CA THR A 117 -20.85 -2.32 10.05
C THR A 117 -20.29 -3.65 9.50
N PRO A 118 -20.02 -4.65 10.37
CA PRO A 118 -19.62 -5.98 9.89
C PRO A 118 -20.57 -6.57 8.86
N GLU A 119 -21.89 -6.38 9.03
CA GLU A 119 -22.90 -6.89 8.10
C GLU A 119 -22.84 -6.17 6.74
N GLN A 120 -22.51 -4.87 6.72
CA GLN A 120 -22.33 -4.14 5.47
C GLN A 120 -21.05 -4.60 4.76
N LEU A 121 -19.97 -4.83 5.51
CA LEU A 121 -18.73 -5.40 4.98
C LEU A 121 -18.94 -6.80 4.44
N ALA A 122 -19.67 -7.66 5.14
CA ALA A 122 -20.01 -9.02 4.66
C ALA A 122 -20.83 -8.99 3.36
N ARG A 123 -21.83 -8.09 3.27
CA ARG A 123 -22.59 -7.91 2.01
C ARG A 123 -21.72 -7.36 0.89
N TYR A 124 -20.77 -6.48 1.21
CA TYR A 124 -19.82 -5.96 0.23
C TYR A 124 -18.90 -7.09 -0.26
N ALA A 125 -18.34 -7.90 0.64
CA ALA A 125 -17.55 -9.08 0.32
C ALA A 125 -18.28 -10.04 -0.63
N GLN A 126 -19.56 -10.32 -0.34
CA GLN A 126 -20.41 -11.17 -1.22
C GLN A 126 -20.56 -10.56 -2.61
N ARG A 127 -20.81 -9.25 -2.73
CA ARG A 127 -20.92 -8.59 -4.06
C ARG A 127 -19.61 -8.64 -4.83
N MET A 128 -18.49 -8.61 -4.12
CA MET A 128 -17.14 -8.69 -4.70
C MET A 128 -16.71 -10.15 -4.94
N HIS A 129 -17.55 -11.15 -4.66
CA HIS A 129 -17.19 -12.57 -4.76
C HIS A 129 -15.91 -12.93 -4.01
N ALA A 130 -15.68 -12.27 -2.87
CA ALA A 130 -14.50 -12.50 -2.07
C ALA A 130 -14.50 -13.88 -1.43
N GLN A 131 -13.38 -14.58 -1.51
CA GLN A 131 -13.14 -15.86 -0.86
C GLN A 131 -12.32 -15.61 0.39
N ALA A 132 -12.86 -15.96 1.56
CA ALA A 132 -12.34 -15.56 2.87
C ALA A 132 -10.95 -16.14 3.22
N ASP A 133 -10.52 -17.19 2.53
CA ASP A 133 -9.17 -17.76 2.64
C ASP A 133 -8.09 -16.83 2.08
N VAL A 134 -8.45 -16.00 1.07
CA VAL A 134 -7.54 -15.04 0.44
C VAL A 134 -7.93 -13.60 0.75
N TRP A 135 -9.20 -13.24 0.72
CA TRP A 135 -9.65 -11.86 0.78
C TRP A 135 -10.62 -11.61 1.93
N GLN A 136 -10.19 -10.79 2.89
CA GLN A 136 -10.96 -10.39 4.07
C GLN A 136 -11.24 -8.90 4.07
N PHE A 137 -12.24 -8.51 4.86
CA PHE A 137 -12.66 -7.12 5.04
C PHE A 137 -12.64 -6.75 6.53
N ALA A 138 -12.27 -5.51 6.80
CA ALA A 138 -12.27 -5.00 8.16
C ALA A 138 -12.65 -3.51 8.20
N SER A 139 -13.07 -3.03 9.35
CA SER A 139 -13.22 -1.62 9.66
C SER A 139 -12.39 -1.25 10.88
N VAL A 140 -12.14 0.05 11.07
CA VAL A 140 -11.47 0.60 12.24
C VAL A 140 -12.49 1.43 13.03
N PRO A 141 -13.05 0.89 14.14
CA PRO A 141 -14.09 1.57 14.90
C PRO A 141 -13.61 2.88 15.55
N ASP A 142 -12.42 2.87 16.15
CA ASP A 142 -11.87 4.04 16.82
C ASP A 142 -11.42 5.12 15.82
N ALA A 143 -11.93 6.33 15.99
CA ALA A 143 -11.68 7.44 15.07
C ALA A 143 -10.20 7.88 15.04
N ARG A 144 -9.52 7.87 16.18
CA ARG A 144 -8.12 8.30 16.28
C ARG A 144 -7.22 7.26 15.64
N GLN A 145 -7.45 5.98 15.93
CA GLN A 145 -6.71 4.88 15.32
C GLN A 145 -6.92 4.84 13.81
N ARG A 146 -8.15 5.05 13.35
CA ARG A 146 -8.49 5.14 11.92
C ARG A 146 -7.71 6.26 11.24
N GLN A 147 -7.71 7.46 11.83
CA GLN A 147 -6.95 8.59 11.28
C GLN A 147 -5.45 8.32 11.26
N ALA A 148 -4.89 7.74 12.33
CA ALA A 148 -3.47 7.38 12.39
C ALA A 148 -3.11 6.31 11.34
N LEU A 149 -3.98 5.32 11.14
CA LEU A 149 -3.79 4.29 10.12
C LEU A 149 -3.80 4.89 8.71
N LEU A 150 -4.81 5.70 8.38
CA LEU A 150 -4.91 6.38 7.08
C LEU A 150 -3.68 7.25 6.81
N ALA A 151 -3.23 8.03 7.81
CA ALA A 151 -2.03 8.84 7.69
C ALA A 151 -0.76 8.00 7.45
N ALA A 152 -0.60 6.86 8.13
CA ALA A 152 0.54 5.97 7.94
C ALA A 152 0.59 5.40 6.51
N PHE A 153 -0.58 5.11 5.93
CA PHE A 153 -0.71 4.62 4.56
C PHE A 153 -0.75 5.76 3.52
N GLY A 154 -0.81 7.03 3.95
CA GLY A 154 -0.89 8.20 3.08
C GLY A 154 -2.25 8.31 2.37
N ILE A 155 -3.29 7.82 3.01
CA ILE A 155 -4.66 7.93 2.50
C ILE A 155 -5.26 9.25 2.98
N THR A 156 -5.69 10.07 2.03
CA THR A 156 -6.43 11.29 2.26
C THR A 156 -7.89 11.02 1.92
N VAL A 157 -8.79 11.32 2.85
CA VAL A 157 -10.24 11.18 2.69
C VAL A 157 -10.87 12.55 2.85
N ILE A 158 -11.63 12.98 1.87
CA ILE A 158 -12.33 14.26 1.85
C ILE A 158 -13.84 14.00 1.75
N PRO A 159 -14.67 14.52 2.65
CA PRO A 159 -16.12 14.42 2.51
C PRO A 159 -16.59 15.08 1.21
N ALA A 160 -17.48 14.41 0.50
CA ALA A 160 -18.10 14.87 -0.73
C ALA A 160 -19.63 14.99 -0.56
N PRO A 161 -20.35 15.66 -1.47
CA PRO A 161 -21.80 15.70 -1.47
C PRO A 161 -22.43 14.29 -1.45
N TRP A 162 -23.67 14.17 -0.99
CA TRP A 162 -24.45 12.93 -0.97
C TRP A 162 -23.90 11.85 -0.03
N ASP A 163 -23.22 12.26 1.05
CA ASP A 163 -22.57 11.33 1.98
C ASP A 163 -21.48 10.45 1.35
N GLU A 164 -20.94 10.87 0.23
CA GLU A 164 -19.83 10.26 -0.48
C GLU A 164 -18.47 10.73 0.09
N PHE A 165 -17.39 10.11 -0.38
CA PHE A 165 -16.03 10.52 -0.08
C PHE A 165 -15.19 10.55 -1.36
N GLU A 166 -14.30 11.53 -1.43
CA GLU A 166 -13.16 11.49 -2.36
C GLU A 166 -11.93 11.01 -1.60
N HIS A 167 -11.20 10.08 -2.17
CA HIS A 167 -9.94 9.61 -1.59
C HIS A 167 -8.96 9.17 -2.68
N ASN A 168 -7.67 9.26 -2.37
CA ASN A 168 -6.66 8.69 -3.23
C ASN A 168 -6.68 7.17 -3.13
N ALA A 169 -6.46 6.50 -4.27
CA ALA A 169 -6.49 5.05 -4.39
C ALA A 169 -5.10 4.50 -4.71
N ALA A 170 -4.69 3.49 -3.98
CA ALA A 170 -3.47 2.73 -4.23
C ALA A 170 -3.56 1.35 -3.55
N PHE A 171 -2.74 0.40 -3.99
CA PHE A 171 -2.49 -0.85 -3.30
C PHE A 171 -1.24 -0.74 -2.43
N HIS A 172 -1.33 -1.27 -1.23
CA HIS A 172 -0.28 -1.17 -0.23
C HIS A 172 0.19 -2.57 0.13
N VAL A 173 1.46 -2.84 -0.08
CA VAL A 173 2.06 -4.12 0.26
C VAL A 173 2.58 -4.06 1.69
N VAL A 174 2.06 -4.93 2.53
CA VAL A 174 2.46 -5.08 3.93
C VAL A 174 3.12 -6.45 4.13
N THR A 175 4.33 -6.43 4.65
CA THR A 175 5.10 -7.65 4.92
C THR A 175 4.50 -8.47 6.08
N PRO A 176 4.86 -9.76 6.22
CA PRO A 176 4.47 -10.58 7.38
C PRO A 176 4.84 -9.95 8.74
N ASN A 177 5.86 -9.09 8.79
CA ASN A 177 6.28 -8.38 10.00
C ASN A 177 5.48 -7.10 10.27
N ALA A 178 4.36 -6.88 9.56
CA ALA A 178 3.52 -5.70 9.64
C ALA A 178 4.27 -4.40 9.27
N GLN A 179 5.05 -4.43 8.20
CA GLN A 179 5.72 -3.25 7.66
C GLN A 179 5.15 -2.91 6.29
N LEU A 180 4.72 -1.67 6.10
CA LEU A 180 4.41 -1.13 4.79
C LEU A 180 5.70 -1.04 3.98
N SER A 181 5.78 -1.80 2.90
CA SER A 181 7.00 -1.96 2.08
C SER A 181 6.87 -1.38 0.68
N GLN A 182 5.66 -1.30 0.13
CA GLN A 182 5.45 -0.75 -1.22
C GLN A 182 4.06 -0.10 -1.32
N ILE A 183 3.96 0.87 -2.24
CA ILE A 183 2.70 1.50 -2.63
C ILE A 183 2.66 1.49 -4.16
N ILE A 184 1.62 0.87 -4.71
CA ILE A 184 1.49 0.59 -6.14
C ILE A 184 0.18 1.18 -6.63
N ASP A 185 0.20 1.82 -7.80
CA ASP A 185 -1.00 2.38 -8.39
C ASP A 185 -1.99 1.28 -8.80
N ILE A 186 -3.27 1.63 -8.77
CA ILE A 186 -4.32 0.80 -9.38
C ILE A 186 -4.10 0.71 -10.89
N GLY A 187 -4.62 -0.34 -11.53
CA GLY A 187 -4.52 -0.55 -12.99
C GLY A 187 -3.39 -1.49 -13.42
N GLN A 188 -2.63 -2.08 -12.49
CA GLN A 188 -1.51 -2.98 -12.79
C GLN A 188 -1.46 -4.23 -11.87
N PRO A 189 -2.51 -5.05 -11.81
CA PRO A 189 -2.56 -6.18 -10.89
C PRO A 189 -1.48 -7.23 -11.14
N ASP A 190 -1.13 -7.51 -12.40
CA ASP A 190 -0.10 -8.49 -12.75
C ASP A 190 1.31 -8.02 -12.33
N ALA A 191 1.60 -6.73 -12.52
CA ALA A 191 2.87 -6.14 -12.08
C ALA A 191 3.01 -6.17 -10.55
N LEU A 192 1.90 -5.93 -9.84
CA LEU A 192 1.83 -6.03 -8.38
C LEU A 192 2.18 -7.45 -7.91
N LEU A 193 1.54 -8.47 -8.47
CA LEU A 193 1.80 -9.86 -8.11
C LEU A 193 3.22 -10.30 -8.46
N ALA A 194 3.75 -9.90 -9.61
CA ALA A 194 5.13 -10.17 -9.97
C ALA A 194 6.12 -9.61 -8.94
N GLN A 195 5.90 -8.38 -8.47
CA GLN A 195 6.76 -7.76 -7.45
C GLN A 195 6.64 -8.43 -6.07
N VAL A 196 5.43 -8.83 -5.66
CA VAL A 196 5.19 -9.45 -4.35
C VAL A 196 5.62 -10.92 -4.31
N SER A 197 5.60 -11.62 -5.45
CA SER A 197 5.97 -13.03 -5.57
C SER A 197 7.48 -13.26 -5.60
N LEU A 198 8.26 -12.24 -5.94
CA LEU A 198 9.72 -12.34 -5.89
C LEU A 198 10.19 -12.40 -4.44
N PRO A 199 11.19 -13.27 -4.12
CA PRO A 199 11.83 -13.20 -2.81
C PRO A 199 12.42 -11.79 -2.61
N PRO A 200 12.45 -11.26 -1.37
CA PRO A 200 13.05 -9.97 -1.09
C PRO A 200 14.46 -9.94 -1.70
N GLN A 201 14.69 -9.07 -2.66
CA GLN A 201 16.03 -8.89 -3.20
C GLN A 201 16.89 -8.34 -2.06
N LEU A 202 17.86 -9.13 -1.62
CA LEU A 202 18.90 -8.65 -0.73
C LEU A 202 19.55 -7.44 -1.38
N PRO A 203 19.74 -6.33 -0.65
CA PRO A 203 20.48 -5.19 -1.19
C PRO A 203 21.81 -5.72 -1.72
N PRO A 204 22.30 -5.22 -2.87
CA PRO A 204 23.60 -5.65 -3.40
C PRO A 204 24.62 -5.50 -2.28
N LEU A 205 25.31 -6.61 -1.97
CA LEU A 205 26.40 -6.60 -1.01
C LEU A 205 27.37 -5.51 -1.47
N VAL A 206 27.47 -4.42 -0.69
CA VAL A 206 28.52 -3.45 -0.86
C VAL A 206 29.82 -4.26 -0.72
N GLN A 207 30.49 -4.51 -1.84
CA GLN A 207 31.82 -5.06 -1.83
C GLN A 207 32.69 -4.08 -1.05
N LEU A 208 32.94 -4.39 0.21
CA LEU A 208 34.01 -3.76 0.96
C LEU A 208 35.30 -4.12 0.22
N HIS A 209 35.76 -3.21 -0.64
CA HIS A 209 37.08 -3.28 -1.23
C HIS A 209 38.07 -3.36 -0.07
N GLY A 210 38.77 -4.48 -0.03
CA GLY A 210 39.75 -4.76 1.00
C GLY A 210 40.71 -3.59 1.17
N VAL A 211 40.87 -3.18 2.40
CA VAL A 211 42.01 -2.37 2.81
C VAL A 211 43.24 -3.26 2.60
N ASP A 212 43.95 -3.00 1.51
CA ASP A 212 45.26 -3.58 1.24
C ASP A 212 46.22 -3.16 2.38
N GLN A 213 46.58 -4.13 3.22
CA GLN A 213 47.65 -3.98 4.17
C GLN A 213 48.98 -4.07 3.42
N GLY A 214 49.41 -2.95 2.85
CA GLY A 214 50.77 -2.79 2.34
C GLY A 214 51.76 -2.73 3.48
N ARG A 215 52.74 -3.62 3.44
CA ARG A 215 53.93 -3.66 4.24
C ARG A 215 54.76 -2.39 4.09
#